data_3494fccc4c1105a92adc45613db50e34
#
_entry.id   3494fccc4c1105a92adc45613db50e34
#
_cell.length_a   1.000
_cell.length_b   1.000
_cell.length_c   1.000
_cell.angle_alpha   90.00
_cell.angle_beta   90.00
_cell.angle_gamma   90.00
#
_symmetry.space_group_name_H-M   'P 1'
#
loop_
_entity.id
_entity.type
_entity.pdbx_description
1 polymer ?
#
loop_
_entity_poly.entity_id
_entity_poly.type
_entity_poly.pdbx_seq_one_letter_code
_entity_poly.pdbx_strand_id
1 'polypeptide(L)'
;MQFDETANGSEVELSAGDEFQLSLSETRTAGYRWTLKTSGEPSCILLRESSQPASGQTGGTGTHFWRFRAVATGNGLLALEYRRSWESSSEPARTFRMKVRVQP
;
A
#
# COMPACT_ATOMS: atom_id res chain seq x y z
N MET A 1 -3.77 7.61 11.34
CA MET A 1 -3.06 6.32 11.43
C MET A 1 -2.09 6.16 10.28
N GLN A 2 -0.93 5.60 10.56
CA GLN A 2 0.08 5.37 9.53
C GLN A 2 0.63 3.96 9.66
N PHE A 3 0.85 3.32 8.51
CA PHE A 3 1.42 1.99 8.42
C PHE A 3 2.58 2.00 7.42
N ASP A 4 3.51 1.10 7.61
CA ASP A 4 4.64 0.91 6.71
C ASP A 4 4.87 -0.60 6.50
N GLU A 5 6.03 -0.98 5.95
CA GLU A 5 6.32 -2.38 5.64
C GLU A 5 6.26 -3.30 6.86
N THR A 6 6.36 -2.77 8.07
CA THR A 6 6.26 -3.58 9.28
C THR A 6 4.84 -4.10 9.51
N ALA A 7 3.84 -3.51 8.87
CA ALA A 7 2.45 -3.97 8.96
C ALA A 7 2.15 -5.14 8.02
N ASN A 8 3.11 -5.57 7.21
CA ASN A 8 2.91 -6.69 6.30
C ASN A 8 2.54 -7.96 7.08
N GLY A 9 1.46 -8.60 6.65
CA GLY A 9 0.96 -9.82 7.29
C GLY A 9 0.08 -9.58 8.51
N SER A 10 -0.16 -8.32 8.87
CA SER A 10 -0.96 -7.98 10.06
C SER A 10 -2.44 -7.84 9.74
N GLU A 11 -3.22 -7.77 10.81
CA GLU A 11 -4.65 -7.44 10.74
C GLU A 11 -4.89 -6.22 11.63
N VAL A 12 -5.61 -5.23 11.11
CA VAL A 12 -5.93 -4.03 11.86
C VAL A 12 -7.44 -3.83 11.96
N GLU A 13 -7.88 -3.26 13.07
CA GLU A 13 -9.27 -2.92 13.28
C GLU A 13 -9.44 -1.41 13.15
N LEU A 14 -10.44 -1.01 12.39
CA LEU A 14 -10.76 0.39 12.14
C LEU A 14 -12.24 0.62 12.38
N SER A 15 -12.60 1.85 12.62
CA SER A 15 -13.99 2.28 12.64
C SER A 15 -14.35 2.96 11.34
N ALA A 16 -15.60 2.85 10.92
CA ALA A 16 -16.06 3.56 9.72
C ALA A 16 -15.78 5.05 9.87
N GLY A 17 -15.19 5.65 8.85
CA GLY A 17 -14.75 7.04 8.87
C GLY A 17 -13.26 7.23 9.14
N ASP A 18 -12.58 6.23 9.67
CA ASP A 18 -11.15 6.33 9.91
C ASP A 18 -10.38 6.42 8.60
N GLU A 19 -9.35 7.26 8.59
CA GLU A 19 -8.41 7.34 7.47
C GLU A 19 -7.05 6.84 7.91
N PHE A 20 -6.34 6.22 6.98
CA PHE A 20 -4.99 5.74 7.25
C PHE A 20 -4.11 5.88 6.01
N GLN A 21 -2.82 5.95 6.24
CA GLN A 21 -1.83 6.07 5.19
C GLN A 21 -0.87 4.91 5.25
N LEU A 22 -0.59 4.33 4.08
CA LEU A 22 0.43 3.30 3.92
C LEU A 22 1.61 3.91 3.19
N SER A 23 2.81 3.65 3.70
CA SER A 23 4.06 4.14 3.10
C SER A 23 4.99 2.96 2.89
N LEU A 24 5.44 2.78 1.65
CA LEU A 24 6.36 1.69 1.31
C LEU A 24 7.55 2.26 0.54
N SER A 25 8.73 1.72 0.80
CA SER A 25 9.94 2.10 0.08
C SER A 25 9.89 1.61 -1.36
N GLU A 26 10.35 2.44 -2.29
CA GLU A 26 10.29 2.13 -3.71
C GLU A 26 11.57 2.61 -4.41
N THR A 27 12.27 1.70 -5.09
CA THR A 27 13.51 2.03 -5.81
C THR A 27 13.19 2.12 -7.30
N ARG A 28 12.71 3.28 -7.73
CA ARG A 28 12.27 3.51 -9.10
C ARG A 28 13.41 3.47 -10.10
N THR A 29 14.61 3.87 -9.69
CA THR A 29 15.76 3.87 -10.57
C THR A 29 16.13 2.47 -11.06
N ALA A 30 15.77 1.42 -10.30
CA ALA A 30 15.94 0.03 -10.71
C ALA A 30 14.72 -0.50 -11.47
N GLY A 31 13.72 0.35 -11.74
CA GLY A 31 12.52 -0.02 -12.49
C GLY A 31 11.43 -0.66 -11.66
N TYR A 32 11.61 -0.77 -10.35
CA TYR A 32 10.61 -1.38 -9.47
C TYR A 32 9.52 -0.39 -9.09
N ARG A 33 8.28 -0.89 -9.03
CA ARG A 33 7.13 -0.10 -8.60
C ARG A 33 6.17 -0.97 -7.80
N TRP A 34 5.53 -0.34 -6.82
CA TRP A 34 4.42 -0.95 -6.10
C TRP A 34 3.14 -0.75 -6.90
N THR A 35 2.34 -1.80 -6.99
CA THR A 35 1.03 -1.76 -7.63
C THR A 35 -0.01 -2.24 -6.64
N LEU A 36 -1.05 -1.45 -6.43
CA LEU A 36 -2.18 -1.82 -5.57
C LEU A 36 -3.05 -2.82 -6.33
N LYS A 37 -3.18 -4.03 -5.80
CA LYS A 37 -3.97 -5.09 -6.41
C LYS A 37 -5.38 -5.16 -5.82
N THR A 38 -5.49 -5.04 -4.50
CA THR A 38 -6.80 -4.93 -3.82
C THR A 38 -6.70 -3.81 -2.79
N SER A 39 -7.74 -2.98 -2.74
CA SER A 39 -7.79 -1.79 -1.90
C SER A 39 -8.60 -1.97 -0.62
N GLY A 40 -9.08 -3.18 -0.36
CA GLY A 40 -9.97 -3.42 0.77
C GLY A 40 -11.42 -3.13 0.49
N GLU A 41 -11.79 -2.89 -0.76
CA GLU A 41 -13.19 -2.63 -1.13
C GLU A 41 -14.07 -3.84 -0.85
N PRO A 42 -15.31 -3.63 -0.50
CA PRO A 42 -16.01 -2.35 -0.33
C PRO A 42 -15.82 -1.69 1.03
N SER A 43 -15.08 -2.29 1.95
CA SER A 43 -14.92 -1.74 3.30
C SER A 43 -14.03 -0.51 3.35
N CYS A 44 -13.05 -0.43 2.45
CA CYS A 44 -12.14 0.72 2.35
C CYS A 44 -12.09 1.22 0.92
N ILE A 45 -11.79 2.51 0.77
CA ILE A 45 -11.56 3.12 -0.55
C ILE A 45 -10.22 3.83 -0.55
N LEU A 46 -9.58 3.85 -1.72
CA LEU A 46 -8.37 4.61 -1.94
C LEU A 46 -8.74 6.07 -2.20
N LEU A 47 -8.20 6.98 -1.40
CA LEU A 47 -8.46 8.40 -1.53
C LEU A 47 -7.40 9.09 -2.39
N ARG A 48 -6.13 8.70 -2.21
CA ARG A 48 -5.02 9.40 -2.83
C ARG A 48 -3.82 8.48 -2.91
N GLU A 49 -3.03 8.68 -3.95
CA GLU A 49 -1.77 7.99 -4.14
C GLU A 49 -0.73 9.01 -4.57
N SER A 50 0.47 8.93 -4.02
CA SER A 50 1.57 9.82 -4.38
C SER A 50 2.89 9.13 -4.15
N SER A 51 3.95 9.65 -4.74
CA SER A 51 5.28 9.14 -4.50
C SER A 51 6.25 10.30 -4.31
N GLN A 52 7.25 10.07 -3.47
CA GLN A 52 8.28 11.05 -3.16
C GLN A 52 9.62 10.43 -3.45
N PRO A 53 10.39 10.96 -4.41
CA PRO A 53 11.72 10.44 -4.70
C PRO A 53 12.66 10.70 -3.54
N ALA A 54 13.74 9.92 -3.48
CA ALA A 54 14.79 10.15 -2.49
C ALA A 54 15.36 11.55 -2.67
N SER A 55 15.46 12.27 -1.56
CA SER A 55 15.93 13.65 -1.55
C SER A 55 17.44 13.69 -1.72
N GLY A 56 17.94 14.46 -2.69
CA GLY A 56 19.35 14.82 -2.79
C GLY A 56 20.31 13.77 -3.30
N GLN A 57 19.84 12.61 -3.75
CA GLN A 57 20.74 11.56 -4.25
C GLN A 57 20.15 10.86 -5.46
N THR A 58 20.98 10.67 -6.48
CA THR A 58 20.65 9.85 -7.64
C THR A 58 20.70 8.38 -7.22
N GLY A 59 19.67 7.62 -7.54
CA GLY A 59 19.61 6.19 -7.25
C GLY A 59 19.18 5.84 -5.84
N GLY A 60 18.77 6.81 -5.04
CA GLY A 60 18.27 6.55 -3.69
C GLY A 60 16.88 5.93 -3.69
N THR A 61 16.46 5.45 -2.53
CA THR A 61 15.14 4.86 -2.32
C THR A 61 14.13 5.96 -1.98
N GLY A 62 13.06 6.03 -2.76
CA GLY A 62 11.94 6.93 -2.47
C GLY A 62 10.87 6.26 -1.64
N THR A 63 9.76 6.93 -1.47
CA THR A 63 8.61 6.43 -0.71
C THR A 63 7.35 6.59 -1.55
N HIS A 64 6.53 5.55 -1.57
CA HIS A 64 5.23 5.56 -2.22
C HIS A 64 4.16 5.58 -1.13
N PHE A 65 3.17 6.45 -1.27
CA PHE A 65 2.13 6.68 -0.27
C PHE A 65 0.77 6.36 -0.86
N TRP A 66 -0.08 5.71 -0.07
CA TRP A 66 -1.49 5.48 -0.38
C TRP A 66 -2.31 5.90 0.82
N ARG A 67 -3.34 6.71 0.59
CA ARG A 67 -4.25 7.12 1.65
C ARG A 67 -5.61 6.51 1.42
N PHE A 68 -6.15 5.91 2.47
CA PHE A 68 -7.42 5.17 2.43
C PHE A 68 -8.38 5.70 3.47
N ARG A 69 -9.66 5.43 3.23
CA ARG A 69 -10.71 5.66 4.24
C ARG A 69 -11.52 4.39 4.41
N ALA A 70 -11.81 4.02 5.67
CA ALA A 70 -12.75 2.97 5.99
C ALA A 70 -14.16 3.55 5.84
N VAL A 71 -15.00 2.90 5.00
CA VAL A 71 -16.31 3.47 4.65
C VAL A 71 -17.47 2.54 4.95
N ALA A 72 -17.23 1.24 5.08
CA ALA A 72 -18.30 0.27 5.31
C ALA A 72 -17.81 -0.84 6.22
N THR A 73 -18.69 -1.27 7.12
CA THR A 73 -18.43 -2.41 8.01
C THR A 73 -18.12 -3.65 7.20
N GLY A 74 -17.12 -4.41 7.63
CA GLY A 74 -16.75 -5.66 6.98
C GLY A 74 -15.25 -5.88 7.00
N ASN A 75 -14.82 -6.91 6.28
CA ASN A 75 -13.41 -7.28 6.17
C ASN A 75 -12.92 -6.94 4.78
N GLY A 76 -11.70 -6.40 4.70
CA GLY A 76 -11.04 -6.11 3.45
C GLY A 76 -9.60 -6.58 3.48
N LEU A 77 -9.00 -6.66 2.30
CA LEU A 77 -7.60 -7.00 2.17
C LEU A 77 -6.91 -5.92 1.33
N LEU A 78 -5.87 -5.33 1.90
CA LEU A 78 -4.93 -4.53 1.13
C LEU A 78 -3.87 -5.48 0.61
N ALA A 79 -3.66 -5.48 -0.69
CA ALA A 79 -2.62 -6.30 -1.31
C ALA A 79 -1.90 -5.48 -2.37
N LEU A 80 -0.59 -5.45 -2.26
CA LEU A 80 0.27 -4.73 -3.20
C LEU A 80 1.39 -5.64 -3.65
N GLU A 81 1.86 -5.43 -4.86
CA GLU A 81 2.96 -6.18 -5.45
C GLU A 81 4.05 -5.25 -5.92
N TYR A 82 5.31 -5.64 -5.69
CA TYR A 82 6.49 -4.88 -6.07
C TYR A 82 7.16 -5.60 -7.22
N ARG A 83 7.11 -5.00 -8.40
CA ARG A 83 7.61 -5.60 -9.64
C ARG A 83 8.31 -4.58 -10.50
N ARG A 84 9.15 -5.07 -11.39
CA ARG A 84 9.58 -4.28 -12.54
C ARG A 84 8.43 -4.26 -13.55
N SER A 85 8.24 -3.12 -14.20
CA SER A 85 7.09 -2.92 -15.09
C SER A 85 7.09 -3.85 -16.29
N TRP A 86 8.26 -4.35 -16.72
CA TRP A 86 8.38 -5.23 -17.87
C TRP A 86 8.37 -6.72 -17.50
N GLU A 87 8.23 -7.08 -16.24
CA GLU A 87 8.23 -8.46 -15.77
C GLU A 87 6.86 -8.89 -15.28
N SER A 88 5.86 -8.77 -16.15
CA SER A 88 4.46 -9.01 -15.74
C SER A 88 4.15 -10.48 -15.46
N SER A 89 4.92 -11.41 -16.01
CA SER A 89 4.67 -12.84 -15.88
C SER A 89 5.43 -13.51 -14.75
N SER A 90 6.40 -12.81 -14.14
CA SER A 90 7.18 -13.38 -13.05
C SER A 90 6.55 -13.07 -11.71
N GLU A 91 6.98 -13.78 -10.67
CA GLU A 91 6.54 -13.50 -9.33
C GLU A 91 7.04 -12.13 -8.88
N PRO A 92 6.25 -11.40 -8.08
CA PRO A 92 6.71 -10.11 -7.58
C PRO A 92 7.94 -10.27 -6.70
N ALA A 93 8.82 -9.29 -6.75
CA ALA A 93 10.00 -9.26 -5.90
C ALA A 93 9.63 -9.14 -4.43
N ARG A 94 8.54 -8.43 -4.14
CA ARG A 94 8.01 -8.26 -2.79
C ARG A 94 6.50 -8.18 -2.86
N THR A 95 5.85 -8.52 -1.75
CA THR A 95 4.41 -8.35 -1.59
C THR A 95 4.13 -7.68 -0.26
N PHE A 96 3.02 -6.96 -0.21
CA PHE A 96 2.50 -6.40 1.03
C PHE A 96 1.05 -6.83 1.16
N ARG A 97 0.68 -7.36 2.31
CA ARG A 97 -0.71 -7.75 2.60
C ARG A 97 -1.07 -7.35 4.02
N MET A 98 -2.21 -6.70 4.15
CA MET A 98 -2.74 -6.30 5.44
C MET A 98 -4.25 -6.48 5.43
N LYS A 99 -4.76 -7.23 6.39
CA LYS A 99 -6.21 -7.40 6.56
C LYS A 99 -6.75 -6.22 7.34
N VAL A 100 -7.90 -5.72 6.90
CA VAL A 100 -8.57 -4.60 7.53
C VAL A 100 -9.95 -5.04 7.97
N ARG A 101 -10.27 -4.83 9.23
CA ARG A 101 -11.58 -5.12 9.78
C ARG A 101 -12.23 -3.81 10.19
N VAL A 102 -13.32 -3.47 9.52
CA VAL A 102 -14.02 -2.20 9.77
C VAL A 102 -15.25 -2.44 10.60
N GLN A 103 -15.32 -1.76 11.73
CA GLN A 103 -16.42 -1.82 12.67
C GLN A 103 -17.27 -0.57 12.53
N PRO A 104 -18.58 -0.67 12.89
CA PRO A 104 -19.47 0.50 12.87
C PRO A 104 -19.03 1.62 13.80
#